data_4fc530092617b4b81c357766eab0bd91
#
_entry.id   4fc530092617b4b81c357766eab0bd91
#
_cell.length_a   1.000
_cell.length_b   1.000
_cell.length_c   1.000
_cell.angle_alpha   90.00
_cell.angle_beta   90.00
_cell.angle_gamma   90.00
#
_symmetry.space_group_name_H-M   'P 1'
#
loop_
_entity.id
_entity.type
_entity.pdbx_description
1 polymer ?
#
loop_
_entity_poly.entity_id
_entity_poly.type
_entity_poly.pdbx_seq_one_letter_code
_entity_poly.pdbx_strand_id
1 'polypeptide(L)'
;TINYRTLKPERDGLFCERIFGPSKDWECYCGKYKRIRYKGKVCERCGVEVTRAKVRRERMGHIELAAPVSHIWYFKGTSSRMGLLLNMSPRLLEKVLYFASYVVIDPGNTNLKKYALLSEKEYMDMREAYEDEFDAGMGAEAIKKLLAELDLDALSKEIKDELATATGQKRAKLLKRLEVVEAFRISGNKPEWMILDVVPVIPPDIR
;
A
#
# COMPACT_ATOMS: atom_id res chain seq x y z
N THR A 1 19.32 4.42 11.46
CA THR A 1 20.76 4.72 11.27
C THR A 1 21.56 4.34 12.49
N ILE A 2 22.87 4.19 12.29
CA ILE A 2 23.84 3.95 13.37
C ILE A 2 24.72 5.18 13.47
N ASN A 3 24.87 5.71 14.69
CA ASN A 3 25.70 6.88 14.91
C ASN A 3 27.18 6.54 14.63
N TYR A 4 27.80 7.28 13.74
CA TYR A 4 29.19 7.00 13.29
C TYR A 4 30.25 7.23 14.38
N ARG A 5 29.95 8.04 15.40
CA ARG A 5 30.89 8.32 16.53
C ARG A 5 30.81 7.25 17.60
N THR A 6 29.58 6.90 18.02
CA THR A 6 29.33 5.98 19.13
C THR A 6 29.14 4.54 18.69
N LEU A 7 28.92 4.30 17.39
CA LEU A 7 28.56 3.02 16.79
C LEU A 7 27.30 2.39 17.40
N LYS A 8 26.47 3.21 18.03
CA LYS A 8 25.18 2.79 18.61
C LYS A 8 24.01 3.14 17.69
N PRO A 9 22.96 2.33 17.70
CA PRO A 9 21.74 2.66 16.96
C PRO A 9 21.15 3.99 17.40
N GLU A 10 20.74 4.81 16.46
CA GLU A 10 20.03 6.05 16.74
C GLU A 10 18.57 5.76 17.13
N ARG A 11 18.02 6.62 17.97
CA ARG A 11 16.64 6.53 18.43
C ARG A 11 15.67 6.72 17.26
N ASP A 12 14.63 5.90 17.24
CA ASP A 12 13.54 5.91 16.25
C ASP A 12 14.00 5.66 14.79
N GLY A 13 15.23 5.20 14.61
CA GLY A 13 15.78 4.79 13.32
C GLY A 13 15.53 3.31 12.99
N LEU A 14 16.08 2.88 11.87
CA LEU A 14 15.91 1.50 11.36
C LEU A 14 16.59 0.42 12.21
N PHE A 15 17.44 0.81 13.16
CA PHE A 15 18.15 -0.08 14.10
C PHE A 15 17.81 0.22 15.56
N CYS A 16 16.80 1.05 15.82
CA CYS A 16 16.43 1.53 17.14
C CYS A 16 16.22 0.40 18.14
N GLU A 17 16.90 0.46 19.29
CA GLU A 17 16.75 -0.53 20.36
C GLU A 17 15.39 -0.44 21.06
N ARG A 18 14.79 0.75 21.11
CA ARG A 18 13.44 0.95 21.66
C ARG A 18 12.36 0.21 20.85
N ILE A 19 12.49 0.19 19.54
CA ILE A 19 11.53 -0.47 18.63
C ILE A 19 11.82 -1.96 18.54
N PHE A 20 13.07 -2.34 18.29
CA PHE A 20 13.46 -3.71 17.93
C PHE A 20 14.07 -4.51 19.08
N GLY A 21 14.34 -3.86 20.19
CA GLY A 21 14.97 -4.50 21.34
C GLY A 21 16.46 -4.18 21.51
N PRO A 22 17.06 -4.60 22.63
CA PRO A 22 18.42 -4.27 22.98
C PRO A 22 19.45 -4.98 22.09
N SER A 23 20.61 -4.35 21.89
CA SER A 23 21.74 -4.95 21.15
C SER A 23 22.50 -5.98 21.98
N LYS A 24 22.45 -5.89 23.30
CA LYS A 24 23.07 -6.82 24.25
C LYS A 24 22.03 -7.43 25.16
N ASP A 25 22.23 -8.71 25.52
CA ASP A 25 21.33 -9.42 26.42
C ASP A 25 21.21 -8.71 27.76
N TRP A 26 19.98 -8.49 28.20
CA TRP A 26 19.66 -7.94 29.53
C TRP A 26 20.25 -6.57 29.82
N GLU A 27 20.49 -5.77 28.82
CA GLU A 27 21.06 -4.43 28.94
C GLU A 27 20.24 -3.42 28.15
N CYS A 28 19.78 -2.34 28.80
CA CYS A 28 19.13 -1.25 28.08
C CYS A 28 20.16 -0.35 27.37
N TYR A 29 19.70 0.50 26.46
CA TYR A 29 20.56 1.37 25.66
C TYR A 29 21.44 2.32 26.50
N CYS A 30 20.88 2.94 27.54
CA CYS A 30 21.61 3.88 28.39
C CYS A 30 22.47 3.19 29.48
N GLY A 31 22.35 1.88 29.66
CA GLY A 31 23.11 1.10 30.62
C GLY A 31 22.61 1.18 32.04
N LYS A 32 21.49 1.82 32.32
CA LYS A 32 20.92 1.90 33.68
C LYS A 32 20.55 0.53 34.24
N TYR A 33 20.00 -0.34 33.38
CA TYR A 33 19.64 -1.72 33.71
C TYR A 33 20.49 -2.68 32.89
N LYS A 34 21.29 -3.53 33.54
CA LYS A 34 22.27 -4.40 32.88
C LYS A 34 22.19 -5.88 33.29
N ARG A 35 21.20 -6.29 34.07
CA ARG A 35 21.15 -7.65 34.60
C ARG A 35 19.80 -8.31 34.39
N ILE A 36 19.81 -9.65 34.34
CA ILE A 36 18.62 -10.50 34.14
C ILE A 36 17.53 -10.26 35.19
N ARG A 37 17.88 -9.80 36.39
CA ARG A 37 16.90 -9.45 37.44
C ARG A 37 15.90 -8.39 37.03
N TYR A 38 16.25 -7.58 36.03
CA TYR A 38 15.38 -6.55 35.46
C TYR A 38 14.60 -7.02 34.19
N LYS A 39 14.57 -8.33 33.95
CA LYS A 39 13.86 -8.92 32.79
C LYS A 39 12.45 -8.36 32.63
N GLY A 40 12.13 -7.94 31.42
CA GLY A 40 10.82 -7.38 31.06
C GLY A 40 10.60 -5.93 31.48
N LYS A 41 11.55 -5.32 32.20
CA LYS A 41 11.43 -3.92 32.57
C LYS A 41 11.76 -3.01 31.38
N VAL A 42 10.90 -2.03 31.13
CA VAL A 42 11.16 -0.96 30.17
C VAL A 42 11.86 0.18 30.89
N CYS A 43 13.05 0.54 30.41
CA CYS A 43 13.83 1.62 31.02
C CYS A 43 13.09 2.96 30.87
N GLU A 44 12.84 3.62 31.97
CA GLU A 44 12.17 4.93 31.99
C GLU A 44 13.02 6.05 31.35
N ARG A 45 14.33 5.85 31.24
CA ARG A 45 15.26 6.83 30.67
C ARG A 45 15.43 6.70 29.18
N CYS A 46 15.64 5.48 28.65
CA CYS A 46 15.87 5.24 27.23
C CYS A 46 14.73 4.51 26.50
N GLY A 47 13.75 3.99 27.23
CA GLY A 47 12.60 3.28 26.68
C GLY A 47 12.88 1.88 26.14
N VAL A 48 14.09 1.35 26.35
CA VAL A 48 14.48 0.02 25.88
C VAL A 48 14.07 -1.04 26.91
N GLU A 49 13.41 -2.10 26.43
CA GLU A 49 13.06 -3.24 27.25
C GLU A 49 14.28 -4.10 27.55
N VAL A 50 14.43 -4.51 28.81
CA VAL A 50 15.48 -5.43 29.24
C VAL A 50 15.08 -6.85 28.89
N THR A 51 15.61 -7.35 27.79
CA THR A 51 15.37 -8.68 27.26
C THR A 51 16.58 -9.20 26.49
N ARG A 52 16.46 -10.37 25.89
CA ARG A 52 17.54 -10.91 25.06
C ARG A 52 17.67 -10.16 23.75
N ALA A 53 18.89 -10.00 23.26
CA ALA A 53 19.18 -9.42 21.95
C ALA A 53 18.54 -10.20 20.78
N LYS A 54 18.22 -11.48 20.98
CA LYS A 54 17.54 -12.33 19.99
C LYS A 54 16.24 -11.71 19.45
N VAL A 55 15.51 -10.94 20.26
CA VAL A 55 14.27 -10.29 19.82
C VAL A 55 14.46 -9.34 18.64
N ARG A 56 15.68 -8.87 18.40
CA ARG A 56 16.04 -8.08 17.20
C ARG A 56 15.97 -8.86 15.90
N ARG A 57 15.82 -10.17 15.96
CA ARG A 57 15.55 -11.04 14.81
C ARG A 57 14.07 -11.31 14.62
N GLU A 58 13.24 -10.97 15.57
CA GLU A 58 11.82 -11.35 15.63
C GLU A 58 10.88 -10.13 15.54
N ARG A 59 11.30 -8.98 16.08
CA ARG A 59 10.46 -7.77 16.13
C ARG A 59 10.49 -7.02 14.82
N MET A 60 9.30 -6.84 14.25
CA MET A 60 9.07 -5.97 13.09
C MET A 60 8.73 -4.55 13.53
N GLY A 61 9.14 -3.60 12.70
CA GLY A 61 8.71 -2.21 12.80
C GLY A 61 7.84 -1.83 11.60
N HIS A 62 7.51 -0.55 11.53
CA HIS A 62 6.79 0.02 10.39
C HIS A 62 7.16 1.50 10.20
N ILE A 63 6.92 1.99 8.98
CA ILE A 63 7.06 3.39 8.62
C ILE A 63 5.69 3.87 8.15
N GLU A 64 5.11 4.82 8.86
CA GLU A 64 3.89 5.51 8.42
C GLU A 64 4.24 6.48 7.30
N LEU A 65 3.56 6.34 6.16
CA LEU A 65 3.80 7.17 4.99
C LEU A 65 2.98 8.47 5.08
N ALA A 66 3.56 9.56 4.58
CA ALA A 66 2.86 10.85 4.49
C ALA A 66 1.73 10.83 3.45
N ALA A 67 1.85 9.97 2.44
CA ALA A 67 0.84 9.75 1.41
C ALA A 67 0.81 8.27 1.00
N PRO A 68 -0.33 7.74 0.54
CA PRO A 68 -0.43 6.37 0.06
C PRO A 68 0.51 6.09 -1.11
N VAL A 69 1.06 4.88 -1.17
CA VAL A 69 1.97 4.44 -2.23
C VAL A 69 1.51 3.10 -2.80
N SER A 70 1.51 2.98 -4.12
CA SER A 70 1.19 1.73 -4.80
C SER A 70 2.33 0.72 -4.67
N HIS A 71 2.00 -0.51 -4.29
CA HIS A 71 2.97 -1.60 -4.27
C HIS A 71 3.32 -2.01 -5.71
N ILE A 72 4.60 -1.96 -6.04
CA ILE A 72 5.08 -2.16 -7.41
C ILE A 72 4.79 -3.56 -7.97
N TRP A 73 4.74 -4.59 -7.15
CA TRP A 73 4.44 -5.96 -7.60
C TRP A 73 3.04 -6.11 -8.19
N TYR A 74 2.10 -5.27 -7.75
CA TYR A 74 0.70 -5.32 -8.21
C TYR A 74 0.41 -4.30 -9.31
N PHE A 75 1.32 -3.35 -9.51
CA PHE A 75 1.21 -2.32 -10.54
C PHE A 75 1.99 -2.68 -11.81
N LYS A 76 3.29 -3.00 -11.69
CA LYS A 76 4.16 -3.36 -12.82
C LYS A 76 4.15 -4.85 -13.12
N GLY A 77 4.45 -5.19 -14.37
CA GLY A 77 4.55 -6.56 -14.86
C GLY A 77 3.64 -6.81 -16.07
N THR A 78 3.75 -8.00 -16.64
CA THR A 78 2.98 -8.44 -17.82
C THR A 78 1.47 -8.56 -17.54
N SER A 79 1.11 -8.69 -16.27
CA SER A 79 -0.27 -8.81 -15.81
C SER A 79 -0.45 -7.96 -14.55
N SER A 80 -0.63 -6.65 -14.72
CA SER A 80 -0.94 -5.76 -13.60
C SER A 80 -2.24 -6.18 -12.92
N ARG A 81 -2.18 -6.57 -11.66
CA ARG A 81 -3.36 -6.97 -10.90
C ARG A 81 -4.33 -5.80 -10.71
N MET A 82 -3.80 -4.61 -10.43
CA MET A 82 -4.62 -3.40 -10.36
C MET A 82 -5.28 -3.11 -11.71
N GLY A 83 -4.54 -3.22 -12.80
CA GLY A 83 -5.06 -3.01 -14.15
C GLY A 83 -6.15 -4.00 -14.53
N LEU A 84 -6.03 -5.26 -14.14
CA LEU A 84 -7.04 -6.29 -14.37
C LEU A 84 -8.30 -6.05 -13.55
N LEU A 85 -8.19 -5.67 -12.28
CA LEU A 85 -9.34 -5.36 -11.43
C LEU A 85 -10.09 -4.13 -11.91
N LEU A 86 -9.39 -3.04 -12.20
CA LEU A 86 -9.98 -1.77 -12.63
C LEU A 86 -10.30 -1.73 -14.13
N ASN A 87 -9.92 -2.77 -14.89
CA ASN A 87 -9.99 -2.79 -16.35
C ASN A 87 -9.28 -1.59 -17.01
N MET A 88 -8.17 -1.19 -16.43
CA MET A 88 -7.32 -0.10 -16.91
C MET A 88 -6.00 -0.65 -17.46
N SER A 89 -5.51 -0.06 -18.56
CA SER A 89 -4.19 -0.44 -19.05
C SER A 89 -3.07 0.05 -18.11
N PRO A 90 -1.92 -0.65 -18.07
CA PRO A 90 -0.79 -0.21 -17.24
C PRO A 90 -0.32 1.21 -17.55
N ARG A 91 -0.41 1.65 -18.81
CA ARG A 91 -0.06 3.01 -19.23
C ARG A 91 -0.98 4.07 -18.62
N LEU A 92 -2.28 3.77 -18.53
CA LEU A 92 -3.25 4.69 -17.90
C LEU A 92 -3.03 4.76 -16.39
N LEU A 93 -2.83 3.61 -15.74
CA LEU A 93 -2.48 3.56 -14.32
C LEU A 93 -1.20 4.34 -14.00
N GLU A 94 -0.18 4.20 -14.84
CA GLU A 94 1.09 4.91 -14.67
C GLU A 94 0.88 6.43 -14.69
N LYS A 95 0.09 6.94 -15.61
CA LYS A 95 -0.24 8.38 -15.69
C LYS A 95 -0.89 8.90 -14.41
N VAL A 96 -1.80 8.12 -13.83
CA VAL A 96 -2.47 8.50 -12.58
C VAL A 96 -1.51 8.42 -11.39
N LEU A 97 -0.80 7.30 -11.24
CA LEU A 97 0.10 7.06 -10.11
C LEU A 97 1.29 8.03 -10.05
N TYR A 98 1.78 8.49 -11.20
CA TYR A 98 2.88 9.45 -11.29
C TYR A 98 2.41 10.91 -11.44
N PHE A 99 1.17 11.21 -11.13
CA PHE A 99 0.60 12.56 -11.11
C PHE A 99 0.62 13.28 -12.48
N ALA A 100 0.56 12.52 -13.57
CA ALA A 100 0.49 13.09 -14.92
C ALA A 100 -0.94 13.38 -15.38
N SER A 101 -1.94 12.69 -14.82
CA SER A 101 -3.35 12.85 -15.18
C SER A 101 -4.25 12.59 -13.98
N TYR A 102 -5.41 13.24 -13.98
CA TYR A 102 -6.50 12.89 -13.06
C TYR A 102 -7.26 11.66 -13.57
N VAL A 103 -7.84 10.91 -12.66
CA VAL A 103 -8.80 9.83 -12.97
C VAL A 103 -10.15 10.18 -12.38
N VAL A 104 -11.21 9.99 -13.14
CA VAL A 104 -12.59 10.18 -12.65
C VAL A 104 -12.97 9.01 -11.75
N ILE A 105 -13.24 9.31 -10.49
CA ILE A 105 -13.65 8.33 -9.47
C ILE A 105 -15.18 8.20 -9.51
N ASP A 106 -15.89 9.31 -9.41
CA ASP A 106 -17.34 9.38 -9.54
C ASP A 106 -17.71 10.48 -10.57
N PRO A 107 -18.33 10.11 -11.70
CA PRO A 107 -18.75 11.09 -12.70
C PRO A 107 -19.92 11.98 -12.25
N GLY A 108 -20.69 11.60 -11.23
CA GLY A 108 -21.86 12.34 -10.78
C GLY A 108 -22.84 12.63 -11.92
N ASN A 109 -23.34 13.85 -11.97
CA ASN A 109 -24.29 14.31 -13.00
C ASN A 109 -23.62 14.93 -14.24
N THR A 110 -22.34 14.62 -14.46
CA THR A 110 -21.58 15.16 -15.59
C THR A 110 -21.59 14.19 -16.79
N ASN A 111 -21.06 14.64 -17.92
CA ASN A 111 -20.87 13.82 -19.11
C ASN A 111 -19.59 12.94 -19.04
N LEU A 112 -18.87 12.99 -17.93
CA LEU A 112 -17.68 12.18 -17.73
C LEU A 112 -18.01 10.69 -17.56
N LYS A 113 -17.02 9.86 -17.87
CA LYS A 113 -17.11 8.42 -17.62
C LYS A 113 -16.21 8.04 -16.46
N LYS A 114 -16.66 7.14 -15.60
CA LYS A 114 -15.83 6.53 -14.56
C LYS A 114 -14.56 5.93 -15.17
N TYR A 115 -13.43 6.09 -14.51
CA TYR A 115 -12.09 5.71 -14.98
C TYR A 115 -11.52 6.53 -16.14
N ALA A 116 -12.23 7.54 -16.67
CA ALA A 116 -11.66 8.44 -17.67
C ALA A 116 -10.49 9.24 -17.08
N LEU A 117 -9.50 9.51 -17.93
CA LEU A 117 -8.38 10.38 -17.55
C LEU A 117 -8.65 11.80 -18.04
N LEU A 118 -8.30 12.75 -17.19
CA LEU A 118 -8.37 14.17 -17.48
C LEU A 118 -6.96 14.76 -17.36
N SER A 119 -6.59 15.62 -18.29
CA SER A 119 -5.47 16.52 -18.13
C SER A 119 -5.76 17.57 -17.07
N GLU A 120 -4.74 18.27 -16.58
CA GLU A 120 -4.94 19.36 -15.62
C GLU A 120 -5.89 20.42 -16.14
N LYS A 121 -5.75 20.78 -17.41
CA LYS A 121 -6.66 21.76 -18.06
C LYS A 121 -8.10 21.24 -18.10
N GLU A 122 -8.34 20.04 -18.59
CA GLU A 122 -9.67 19.44 -18.63
C GLU A 122 -10.29 19.33 -17.23
N TYR A 123 -9.49 19.00 -16.22
CA TYR A 123 -9.96 18.96 -14.85
C TYR A 123 -10.39 20.34 -14.35
N MET A 124 -9.61 21.40 -14.62
CA MET A 124 -9.95 22.78 -14.24
C MET A 124 -11.20 23.25 -14.97
N ASP A 125 -11.31 23.00 -16.28
CA ASP A 125 -12.49 23.36 -17.09
C ASP A 125 -13.76 22.65 -16.54
N MET A 126 -13.64 21.40 -16.13
CA MET A 126 -14.74 20.64 -15.53
C MET A 126 -15.11 21.16 -14.13
N ARG A 127 -14.12 21.54 -13.32
CA ARG A 127 -14.38 22.16 -12.00
C ARG A 127 -15.08 23.49 -12.12
N GLU A 128 -14.72 24.30 -13.11
CA GLU A 128 -15.40 25.56 -13.37
C GLU A 128 -16.86 25.36 -13.82
N ALA A 129 -17.10 24.32 -14.63
CA ALA A 129 -18.43 24.05 -15.19
C ALA A 129 -19.38 23.34 -14.21
N TYR A 130 -18.88 22.41 -13.39
CA TYR A 130 -19.69 21.50 -12.57
C TYR A 130 -19.34 21.51 -11.08
N GLU A 131 -18.40 22.36 -10.66
CA GLU A 131 -17.95 22.49 -9.25
C GLU A 131 -17.66 21.13 -8.59
N ASP A 132 -18.43 20.75 -7.57
CA ASP A 132 -18.25 19.50 -6.80
C ASP A 132 -19.21 18.37 -7.22
N GLU A 133 -19.85 18.48 -8.39
CA GLU A 133 -20.78 17.45 -8.89
C GLU A 133 -20.08 16.14 -9.32
N PHE A 134 -18.76 16.13 -9.43
CA PHE A 134 -17.97 14.93 -9.75
C PHE A 134 -16.78 14.80 -8.84
N ASP A 135 -16.26 13.58 -8.66
CA ASP A 135 -15.02 13.30 -7.94
C ASP A 135 -13.95 12.77 -8.91
N ALA A 136 -12.80 13.40 -8.88
CA ALA A 136 -11.62 12.98 -9.62
C ALA A 136 -10.36 13.26 -8.80
N GLY A 137 -9.35 12.43 -8.94
CA GLY A 137 -8.13 12.53 -8.16
C GLY A 137 -6.91 12.05 -8.90
N MET A 138 -5.77 12.23 -8.28
CA MET A 138 -4.44 11.81 -8.76
C MET A 138 -3.76 10.89 -7.76
N GLY A 139 -2.75 10.17 -8.24
CA GLY A 139 -1.86 9.38 -7.41
C GLY A 139 -2.47 8.10 -6.85
N ALA A 140 -1.74 7.48 -5.95
CA ALA A 140 -2.14 6.21 -5.35
C ALA A 140 -3.42 6.34 -4.50
N GLU A 141 -3.69 7.50 -3.92
CA GLU A 141 -4.91 7.75 -3.16
C GLU A 141 -6.18 7.60 -4.01
N ALA A 142 -6.17 8.14 -5.23
CA ALA A 142 -7.28 8.00 -6.18
C ALA A 142 -7.50 6.54 -6.57
N ILE A 143 -6.42 5.82 -6.87
CA ILE A 143 -6.48 4.38 -7.18
C ILE A 143 -6.99 3.57 -5.99
N LYS A 144 -6.59 3.92 -4.77
CA LYS A 144 -7.08 3.28 -3.55
C LYS A 144 -8.59 3.44 -3.40
N LYS A 145 -9.14 4.61 -3.64
CA LYS A 145 -10.59 4.86 -3.61
C LYS A 145 -11.31 3.98 -4.65
N LEU A 146 -10.80 3.93 -5.89
CA LEU A 146 -11.36 3.10 -6.94
C LEU A 146 -11.35 1.60 -6.60
N LEU A 147 -10.27 1.12 -5.99
CA LEU A 147 -10.15 -0.27 -5.55
C LEU A 147 -11.10 -0.59 -4.37
N ALA A 148 -11.26 0.34 -3.45
CA ALA A 148 -12.14 0.17 -2.29
C ALA A 148 -13.63 0.12 -2.66
N GLU A 149 -14.02 0.78 -3.75
CA GLU A 149 -15.41 0.81 -4.26
C GLU A 149 -15.79 -0.46 -5.04
N LEU A 150 -14.86 -1.36 -5.35
CA LEU A 150 -15.14 -2.54 -6.15
C LEU A 150 -16.06 -3.52 -5.38
N ASP A 151 -17.18 -3.86 -6.00
CA ASP A 151 -18.00 -5.01 -5.60
C ASP A 151 -17.50 -6.24 -6.36
N LEU A 152 -16.73 -7.08 -5.68
CA LEU A 152 -16.10 -8.27 -6.28
C LEU A 152 -17.13 -9.33 -6.69
N ASP A 153 -18.24 -9.47 -5.98
CA ASP A 153 -19.29 -10.42 -6.32
C ASP A 153 -20.03 -10.00 -7.60
N ALA A 154 -20.42 -8.74 -7.69
CA ALA A 154 -21.03 -8.17 -8.89
C ALA A 154 -20.07 -8.24 -10.09
N LEU A 155 -18.79 -7.88 -9.89
CA LEU A 155 -17.77 -7.93 -10.94
C LEU A 155 -17.50 -9.36 -11.43
N SER A 156 -17.45 -10.34 -10.55
CA SER A 156 -17.32 -11.75 -10.91
C SER A 156 -18.47 -12.22 -11.79
N LYS A 157 -19.70 -11.87 -11.42
CA LYS A 157 -20.90 -12.22 -12.19
C LYS A 157 -20.89 -11.58 -13.58
N GLU A 158 -20.61 -10.28 -13.65
CA GLU A 158 -20.52 -9.54 -14.91
C GLU A 158 -19.50 -10.17 -15.88
N ILE A 159 -18.30 -10.49 -15.39
CA ILE A 159 -17.27 -11.12 -16.21
C ILE A 159 -17.70 -12.52 -16.68
N LYS A 160 -18.35 -13.31 -15.84
CA LYS A 160 -18.88 -14.64 -16.22
C LYS A 160 -19.94 -14.56 -17.30
N ASP A 161 -20.84 -13.58 -17.20
CA ASP A 161 -21.88 -13.33 -18.20
C ASP A 161 -21.27 -12.91 -19.56
N GLU A 162 -20.26 -12.03 -19.53
CA GLU A 162 -19.51 -11.66 -20.74
C GLU A 162 -18.74 -12.85 -21.35
N LEU A 163 -18.20 -13.73 -20.53
CA LEU A 163 -17.46 -14.91 -21.00
C LEU A 163 -18.33 -15.89 -21.80
N ALA A 164 -19.64 -15.92 -21.54
CA ALA A 164 -20.58 -16.79 -22.27
C ALA A 164 -20.61 -16.51 -23.79
N THR A 165 -20.38 -15.26 -24.18
CA THR A 165 -20.41 -14.81 -25.59
C THR A 165 -19.04 -14.44 -26.15
N ALA A 166 -18.03 -14.25 -25.29
CA ALA A 166 -16.70 -13.80 -25.71
C ALA A 166 -15.89 -14.90 -26.39
N THR A 167 -15.14 -14.53 -27.42
CA THR A 167 -14.26 -15.41 -28.20
C THR A 167 -12.86 -14.79 -28.37
N GLY A 168 -11.90 -15.61 -28.80
CA GLY A 168 -10.55 -15.14 -29.13
C GLY A 168 -9.83 -14.39 -28.01
N GLN A 169 -9.17 -13.31 -28.35
CA GLN A 169 -8.37 -12.51 -27.42
C GLN A 169 -9.20 -11.86 -26.29
N LYS A 170 -10.45 -11.48 -26.58
CA LYS A 170 -11.35 -10.92 -25.57
C LYS A 170 -11.62 -11.95 -24.48
N ARG A 171 -11.89 -13.20 -24.85
CA ARG A 171 -12.09 -14.30 -23.90
C ARG A 171 -10.85 -14.55 -23.04
N ALA A 172 -9.67 -14.57 -23.65
CA ALA A 172 -8.43 -14.75 -22.92
C ALA A 172 -8.16 -13.64 -21.87
N LYS A 173 -8.45 -12.40 -22.26
CA LYS A 173 -8.34 -11.24 -21.34
C LYS A 173 -9.34 -11.33 -20.18
N LEU A 174 -10.58 -11.70 -20.47
CA LEU A 174 -11.63 -11.86 -19.45
C LEU A 174 -11.31 -12.99 -18.47
N LEU A 175 -10.75 -14.12 -18.96
CA LEU A 175 -10.32 -15.23 -18.09
C LEU A 175 -9.23 -14.78 -17.10
N LYS A 176 -8.21 -14.08 -17.58
CA LYS A 176 -7.16 -13.52 -16.70
C LYS A 176 -7.72 -12.54 -15.66
N ARG A 177 -8.68 -11.71 -16.09
CA ARG A 177 -9.35 -10.76 -15.20
C ARG A 177 -10.18 -11.48 -14.15
N LEU A 178 -10.94 -12.50 -14.56
CA LEU A 178 -11.75 -13.31 -13.65
C LEU A 178 -10.89 -14.04 -12.61
N GLU A 179 -9.74 -14.59 -13.01
CA GLU A 179 -8.80 -15.26 -12.11
C GLU A 179 -8.39 -14.34 -10.96
N VAL A 180 -8.03 -13.10 -11.25
CA VAL A 180 -7.64 -12.11 -10.23
C VAL A 180 -8.82 -11.73 -9.34
N VAL A 181 -9.99 -11.47 -9.92
CA VAL A 181 -11.22 -11.13 -9.18
C VAL A 181 -11.61 -12.25 -8.22
N GLU A 182 -11.62 -13.50 -8.68
CA GLU A 182 -11.94 -14.66 -7.87
C GLU A 182 -10.90 -14.89 -6.75
N ALA A 183 -9.62 -14.65 -7.02
CA ALA A 183 -8.56 -14.76 -6.03
C ALA A 183 -8.81 -13.78 -4.85
N PHE A 184 -9.17 -12.53 -5.12
CA PHE A 184 -9.53 -11.58 -4.08
C PHE A 184 -10.84 -11.95 -3.38
N ARG A 185 -11.85 -12.34 -4.14
CA ARG A 185 -13.18 -12.69 -3.61
C ARG A 185 -13.12 -13.88 -2.65
N ILE A 186 -12.42 -14.95 -3.02
CA ILE A 186 -12.31 -16.18 -2.23
C ILE A 186 -11.41 -16.00 -1.03
N SER A 187 -10.28 -15.32 -1.18
CA SER A 187 -9.32 -15.11 -0.09
C SER A 187 -9.80 -14.13 0.99
N GLY A 188 -10.73 -13.25 0.65
CA GLY A 188 -11.15 -12.15 1.52
C GLY A 188 -10.15 -11.01 1.62
N ASN A 189 -9.05 -11.04 0.85
CA ASN A 189 -8.14 -9.91 0.75
C ASN A 189 -8.82 -8.74 0.05
N LYS A 190 -8.66 -7.55 0.60
CA LYS A 190 -9.25 -6.33 0.02
C LYS A 190 -8.36 -5.75 -1.06
N PRO A 191 -8.91 -5.39 -2.24
CA PRO A 191 -8.12 -4.80 -3.33
C PRO A 191 -7.34 -3.55 -2.94
N GLU A 192 -7.90 -2.69 -2.09
CA GLU A 192 -7.24 -1.46 -1.61
C GLU A 192 -5.99 -1.71 -0.79
N TRP A 193 -5.76 -2.93 -0.30
CA TRP A 193 -4.52 -3.29 0.41
C TRP A 193 -3.29 -3.34 -0.50
N MET A 194 -3.46 -3.32 -1.81
CA MET A 194 -2.35 -3.16 -2.76
C MET A 194 -1.75 -1.74 -2.74
N ILE A 195 -2.44 -0.80 -2.12
CA ILE A 195 -1.96 0.56 -1.84
C ILE A 195 -1.56 0.63 -0.38
N LEU A 196 -0.32 1.02 -0.12
CA LEU A 196 0.27 1.04 1.21
C LEU A 196 0.16 2.43 1.86
N ASP A 197 -0.38 2.49 3.06
CA ASP A 197 -0.30 3.65 3.95
C ASP A 197 0.86 3.51 4.94
N VAL A 198 1.27 2.27 5.19
CA VAL A 198 2.32 1.90 6.13
C VAL A 198 3.23 0.87 5.47
N VAL A 199 4.54 1.07 5.57
CA VAL A 199 5.55 0.14 5.06
C VAL A 199 6.09 -0.70 6.21
N PRO A 200 6.02 -2.03 6.15
CA PRO A 200 6.61 -2.89 7.16
C PRO A 200 8.15 -2.86 7.07
N VAL A 201 8.79 -2.90 8.23
CA VAL A 201 10.24 -2.96 8.34
C VAL A 201 10.63 -4.28 8.97
N ILE A 202 11.41 -5.07 8.26
CA ILE A 202 11.88 -6.37 8.76
C ILE A 202 12.84 -6.19 9.95
N PRO A 203 12.97 -7.19 10.82
CA PRO A 203 13.85 -7.13 11.97
C PRO A 203 15.30 -6.79 11.59
N PRO A 204 16.02 -5.94 12.36
CA PRO A 204 17.35 -5.46 11.98
C PRO A 204 18.40 -6.56 11.86
N ASP A 205 18.33 -7.62 12.65
CA ASP A 205 19.34 -8.66 12.68
C ASP A 205 19.14 -9.77 11.62
N ILE A 206 18.16 -9.63 10.74
CA ILE A 206 17.95 -10.50 9.56
C ILE A 206 18.09 -9.76 8.24
N ARG A 207 18.49 -8.52 8.28
CA ARG A 207 18.76 -7.69 7.09
C ARG A 207 20.19 -7.85 6.61
#